data_b4099318e190d1ae54eb0dd5f1f809fd
#
_entry.id   b4099318e190d1ae54eb0dd5f1f809fd
#
_cell.length_a   1.000
_cell.length_b   1.000
_cell.length_c   1.000
_cell.angle_alpha   90.00
_cell.angle_beta   90.00
_cell.angle_gamma   90.00
#
_symmetry.space_group_name_H-M   'P 1'
#
loop_
_entity.id
_entity.type
_entity.pdbx_description
1 polymer ?
#
loop_
_entity_poly.entity_id
_entity_poly.type
_entity_poly.pdbx_seq_one_letter_code
_entity_poly.pdbx_strand_id
1 'polypeptide(L)'
;MITKLHYEVKVRYERIDETGKAKKVTEVYIVSALVSQDVEIAILSELSSYRDVEILNIKKVRLDQVIASCDCEKHRDRWYRARCAVLEYDDARDRTRRTSISVIINADDFDDADNRLHAWRDAMTSDIELLSLSLSSIKGWLI
;
A
#
# COMPACT_ATOMS: atom_id res chain seq x y z
N MET A 1 18.94 12.13 6.37
CA MET A 1 17.49 11.90 6.56
C MET A 1 17.20 10.41 6.56
N ILE A 2 16.55 9.92 7.59
CA ILE A 2 16.18 8.51 7.70
C ILE A 2 14.86 8.30 6.98
N THR A 3 14.86 7.42 5.99
CA THR A 3 13.66 7.11 5.20
C THR A 3 13.04 5.80 5.71
N LYS A 4 11.72 5.79 5.87
CA LYS A 4 11.00 4.58 6.24
C LYS A 4 11.06 3.56 5.12
N LEU A 5 11.22 2.30 5.49
CA LEU A 5 11.13 1.17 4.58
C LEU A 5 9.72 0.60 4.61
N HIS A 6 9.32 -0.04 3.51
CA HIS A 6 8.00 -0.63 3.37
C HIS A 6 8.12 -2.15 3.37
N TYR A 7 7.22 -2.79 4.13
CA TYR A 7 7.19 -4.23 4.25
C TYR A 7 5.80 -4.75 3.94
N GLU A 8 5.75 -5.81 3.18
CA GLU A 8 4.51 -6.55 2.96
C GLU A 8 4.47 -7.69 3.98
N VAL A 9 3.43 -7.70 4.81
CA VAL A 9 3.30 -8.65 5.91
C VAL A 9 2.06 -9.48 5.70
N LYS A 10 2.24 -10.80 5.66
CA LYS A 10 1.14 -11.74 5.57
C LYS A 10 0.87 -12.29 6.97
N VAL A 11 -0.36 -12.13 7.44
CA VAL A 11 -0.76 -12.54 8.78
C VAL A 11 -1.96 -13.46 8.73
N ARG A 12 -2.07 -14.32 9.71
CA ARG A 12 -3.24 -15.18 9.92
C ARG A 12 -3.68 -15.03 11.37
N TYR A 13 -4.99 -14.90 11.57
CA TYR A 13 -5.56 -14.81 12.91
C TYR A 13 -6.96 -15.38 12.92
N GLU A 14 -7.49 -15.59 14.13
CA GLU A 14 -8.81 -16.13 14.33
C GLU A 14 -9.83 -15.02 14.47
N ARG A 15 -10.88 -15.10 13.71
CA ARG A 15 -12.01 -14.16 13.70
C ARG A 15 -13.30 -14.93 13.95
N ILE A 16 -14.20 -14.32 14.74
CA ILE A 16 -15.52 -14.89 15.00
C ILE A 16 -16.47 -14.34 13.92
N ASP A 17 -17.12 -15.25 13.18
CA ASP A 17 -18.08 -14.89 12.13
C ASP A 17 -19.45 -14.52 12.73
N GLU A 18 -20.40 -14.15 11.86
CA GLU A 18 -21.75 -13.75 12.25
C GLU A 18 -22.51 -14.87 12.97
N THR A 19 -22.14 -16.12 12.75
CA THR A 19 -22.79 -17.29 13.38
C THR A 19 -22.13 -17.67 14.70
N GLY A 20 -21.09 -16.94 15.14
CA GLY A 20 -20.36 -17.22 16.37
C GLY A 20 -19.27 -18.27 16.22
N LYS A 21 -18.99 -18.73 15.02
CA LYS A 21 -17.94 -19.71 14.75
C LYS A 21 -16.58 -19.03 14.57
N ALA A 22 -15.56 -19.63 15.15
CA ALA A 22 -14.19 -19.18 14.94
C ALA A 22 -13.70 -19.58 13.55
N LYS A 23 -13.14 -18.64 12.83
CA LYS A 23 -12.64 -18.82 11.46
C LYS A 23 -11.27 -18.19 11.35
N LYS A 24 -10.32 -18.92 10.77
CA LYS A 24 -9.00 -18.37 10.47
C LYS A 24 -9.05 -17.57 9.17
N VAL A 25 -8.54 -16.34 9.23
CA VAL A 25 -8.45 -15.46 8.06
C VAL A 25 -6.99 -15.10 7.83
N THR A 26 -6.62 -14.98 6.56
CA THR A 26 -5.29 -14.57 6.14
C THR A 26 -5.40 -13.23 5.44
N GLU A 27 -4.61 -12.26 5.88
CA GLU A 27 -4.64 -10.89 5.34
C GLU A 27 -3.23 -10.38 5.10
N VAL A 28 -3.14 -9.38 4.22
CA VAL A 28 -1.88 -8.74 3.85
C VAL A 28 -1.93 -7.28 4.27
N TYR A 29 -0.89 -6.82 4.93
CA TYR A 29 -0.71 -5.42 5.32
C TYR A 29 0.58 -4.88 4.74
N ILE A 30 0.57 -3.58 4.46
CA ILE A 30 1.80 -2.84 4.21
C ILE A 30 2.15 -2.10 5.50
N VAL A 31 3.36 -2.29 5.98
CA VAL A 31 3.87 -1.60 7.18
C VAL A 31 5.06 -0.76 6.77
N SER A 32 4.98 0.53 7.07
CA SER A 32 6.08 1.46 6.84
C SER A 32 6.79 1.72 8.17
N ALA A 33 8.04 1.33 8.26
CA ALA A 33 8.82 1.38 9.49
C ALA A 33 10.28 1.74 9.22
N LEU A 34 10.94 2.31 10.23
CA LEU A 34 12.37 2.64 10.14
C LEU A 34 13.25 1.40 10.23
N VAL A 35 12.85 0.43 11.04
CA VAL A 35 13.56 -0.84 11.22
C VAL A 35 12.58 -2.01 11.20
N SER A 36 13.06 -3.18 10.81
CA SER A 36 12.23 -4.38 10.64
C SER A 36 11.58 -4.86 11.95
N GLN A 37 12.19 -4.59 13.08
CA GLN A 37 11.64 -4.97 14.39
C GLN A 37 10.31 -4.27 14.69
N ASP A 38 10.13 -3.04 14.21
CA ASP A 38 8.91 -2.27 14.41
C ASP A 38 7.73 -2.83 13.63
N VAL A 39 8.00 -3.63 12.60
CA VAL A 39 6.96 -4.26 11.76
C VAL A 39 6.12 -5.22 12.59
N GLU A 40 6.75 -6.11 13.35
CA GLU A 40 6.04 -7.06 14.22
C GLU A 40 5.22 -6.33 15.28
N ILE A 41 5.80 -5.30 15.90
CA ILE A 41 5.14 -4.49 16.92
C ILE A 41 3.88 -3.84 16.34
N ALA A 42 3.97 -3.26 15.14
CA ALA A 42 2.84 -2.61 14.48
C ALA A 42 1.71 -3.60 14.19
N ILE A 43 2.04 -4.78 13.67
CA ILE A 43 1.06 -5.82 13.35
C ILE A 43 0.37 -6.34 14.63
N LEU A 44 1.14 -6.67 15.65
CA LEU A 44 0.60 -7.20 16.89
C LEU A 44 -0.26 -6.16 17.62
N SER A 45 0.09 -4.89 17.53
CA SER A 45 -0.71 -3.80 18.07
C SER A 45 -2.04 -3.65 17.35
N GLU A 46 -2.02 -3.67 16.01
CA GLU A 46 -3.23 -3.54 15.17
C GLU A 46 -4.20 -4.70 15.39
N LEU A 47 -3.68 -5.90 15.56
CA LEU A 47 -4.47 -7.12 15.70
C LEU A 47 -4.62 -7.58 17.16
N SER A 48 -4.38 -6.69 18.13
CA SER A 48 -4.38 -7.02 19.56
C SER A 48 -5.72 -7.56 20.08
N SER A 49 -6.83 -7.23 19.43
CA SER A 49 -8.17 -7.70 19.81
C SER A 49 -8.50 -9.10 19.28
N TYR A 50 -7.67 -9.67 18.41
CA TYR A 50 -7.89 -10.98 17.82
C TYR A 50 -7.03 -12.04 18.48
N ARG A 51 -7.45 -13.31 18.35
CA ARG A 51 -6.75 -14.47 18.90
C ARG A 51 -5.87 -15.13 17.87
N ASP A 52 -4.84 -15.80 18.36
CA ASP A 52 -3.95 -16.66 17.55
C ASP A 52 -3.34 -15.92 16.35
N VAL A 53 -2.89 -14.70 16.58
CA VAL A 53 -2.24 -13.90 15.55
C VAL A 53 -0.88 -14.52 15.22
N GLU A 54 -0.70 -14.87 13.95
CA GLU A 54 0.52 -15.48 13.45
C GLU A 54 1.02 -14.72 12.24
N ILE A 55 2.26 -14.28 12.31
CA ILE A 55 2.92 -13.62 11.18
C ILE A 55 3.52 -14.71 10.30
N LEU A 56 2.98 -14.86 9.10
CA LEU A 56 3.40 -15.92 8.17
C LEU A 56 4.63 -15.53 7.36
N ASN A 57 4.73 -14.25 6.98
CA ASN A 57 5.82 -13.76 6.14
C ASN A 57 5.97 -12.26 6.28
N ILE A 58 7.21 -11.80 6.29
CA ILE A 58 7.57 -10.38 6.23
C ILE A 58 8.53 -10.22 5.06
N LYS A 59 8.14 -9.39 4.09
CA LYS A 59 8.91 -9.17 2.87
C LYS A 59 9.10 -7.67 2.66
N LYS A 60 10.35 -7.26 2.51
CA LYS A 60 10.66 -5.88 2.14
C LYS A 60 10.21 -5.64 0.70
N VAL A 61 9.45 -4.58 0.47
CA VAL A 61 8.94 -4.25 -0.86
C VAL A 61 9.33 -2.83 -1.24
N ARG A 62 9.47 -2.62 -2.52
CA ARG A 62 9.67 -1.28 -3.07
C ARG A 62 8.31 -0.62 -3.26
N LEU A 63 8.14 0.52 -2.61
CA LEU A 63 6.94 1.31 -2.72
C LEU A 63 7.33 2.77 -2.75
N ASP A 64 7.05 3.43 -3.86
CA ASP A 64 7.52 4.79 -4.10
C ASP A 64 6.55 5.84 -3.59
N GLN A 65 5.25 5.53 -3.56
CA GLN A 65 4.22 6.45 -3.13
C GLN A 65 3.03 5.72 -2.52
N VAL A 66 2.47 6.29 -1.45
CA VAL A 66 1.21 5.85 -0.85
C VAL A 66 0.22 6.99 -0.93
N ILE A 67 -0.90 6.76 -1.60
CA ILE A 67 -2.00 7.72 -1.69
C ILE A 67 -3.07 7.25 -0.71
N ALA A 68 -3.00 7.74 0.52
CA ALA A 68 -3.93 7.39 1.57
C ALA A 68 -5.07 8.39 1.66
N SER A 69 -6.23 7.93 2.12
CA SER A 69 -7.36 8.81 2.36
C SER A 69 -7.13 9.64 3.62
N CYS A 70 -7.23 10.95 3.49
CA CYS A 70 -7.21 11.88 4.62
C CYS A 70 -8.62 12.32 5.02
N ASP A 71 -9.63 11.81 4.32
CA ASP A 71 -11.02 12.21 4.54
C ASP A 71 -11.67 11.31 5.60
N CYS A 72 -11.91 11.88 6.78
CA CYS A 72 -12.50 11.15 7.90
C CYS A 72 -13.98 10.80 7.68
N GLU A 73 -14.64 11.41 6.70
CA GLU A 73 -16.05 11.16 6.42
C GLU A 73 -16.28 9.98 5.48
N LYS A 74 -15.24 9.56 4.77
CA LYS A 74 -15.34 8.45 3.83
C LYS A 74 -14.46 7.29 4.27
N HIS A 75 -15.10 6.14 4.47
CA HIS A 75 -14.38 4.88 4.66
C HIS A 75 -13.98 4.35 3.29
N ARG A 76 -12.68 4.36 3.02
CA ARG A 76 -12.10 3.73 1.86
C ARG A 76 -11.43 2.44 2.31
N ASP A 77 -12.08 1.32 2.03
CA ASP A 77 -11.66 0.00 2.54
C ASP A 77 -10.75 -0.76 1.60
N ARG A 78 -10.64 -0.31 0.35
CA ARG A 78 -9.91 -1.03 -0.67
C ARG A 78 -8.59 -0.36 -0.97
N TRP A 79 -7.61 -1.19 -1.29
CA TRP A 79 -6.31 -0.73 -1.71
C TRP A 79 -6.03 -1.21 -3.13
N TYR A 80 -5.63 -0.27 -3.98
CA TYR A 80 -5.29 -0.52 -5.37
C TYR A 80 -3.79 -0.35 -5.55
N ARG A 81 -3.25 -1.12 -6.49
CA ARG A 81 -1.83 -1.04 -6.83
C ARG A 81 -1.71 -0.48 -8.23
N ALA A 82 -0.85 0.53 -8.40
CA ALA A 82 -0.58 1.14 -9.67
C ALA A 82 0.90 1.04 -10.01
N ARG A 83 1.16 0.91 -11.29
CA ARG A 83 2.50 1.03 -11.84
C ARG A 83 2.54 2.25 -12.73
N CYS A 84 3.57 3.06 -12.55
CA CYS A 84 3.76 4.29 -13.30
C CYS A 84 5.20 4.37 -13.78
N ALA A 85 5.46 5.25 -14.72
CA ALA A 85 6.81 5.56 -15.15
C ALA A 85 7.03 7.06 -15.09
N VAL A 86 8.11 7.47 -14.45
CA VAL A 86 8.56 8.86 -14.44
C VAL A 86 9.43 9.06 -15.67
N LEU A 87 9.08 10.06 -16.48
CA LEU A 87 9.78 10.40 -17.71
C LEU A 87 10.67 11.61 -17.47
N GLU A 88 11.95 11.46 -17.71
CA GLU A 88 12.94 12.52 -17.59
C GLU A 88 13.73 12.63 -18.88
N TYR A 89 13.84 13.84 -19.41
CA TYR A 89 14.65 14.06 -20.60
C TYR A 89 16.12 14.28 -20.20
N ASP A 90 17.00 13.53 -20.83
CA ASP A 90 18.45 13.65 -20.62
C ASP A 90 19.05 14.43 -21.81
N ASP A 91 19.35 15.73 -21.59
CA ASP A 91 19.90 16.61 -22.59
C ASP A 91 21.25 16.11 -23.13
N ALA A 92 22.08 15.55 -22.24
CA ALA A 92 23.43 15.11 -22.60
C ALA A 92 23.42 13.94 -23.58
N ARG A 93 22.41 13.06 -23.47
CA ARG A 93 22.24 11.86 -24.29
C ARG A 93 21.14 11.97 -25.33
N ASP A 94 20.43 13.10 -25.37
CA ASP A 94 19.32 13.38 -26.27
C ASP A 94 18.30 12.25 -26.30
N ARG A 95 17.86 11.80 -25.11
CA ARG A 95 16.83 10.76 -24.98
C ARG A 95 16.04 10.88 -23.70
N THR A 96 14.85 10.29 -23.69
CA THR A 96 13.99 10.24 -22.52
C THR A 96 14.34 9.01 -21.68
N ARG A 97 14.55 9.23 -20.39
CA ARG A 97 14.78 8.19 -19.41
C ARG A 97 13.47 7.84 -18.72
N ARG A 98 13.17 6.55 -18.63
CA ARG A 98 11.98 6.05 -17.94
C ARG A 98 12.39 5.34 -16.65
N THR A 99 11.75 5.72 -15.55
CA THR A 99 11.96 5.08 -14.26
C THR A 99 10.61 4.54 -13.78
N SER A 100 10.51 3.22 -13.58
CA SER A 100 9.30 2.58 -13.07
C SER A 100 9.15 2.88 -11.57
N ILE A 101 7.93 3.23 -11.18
CA ILE A 101 7.56 3.42 -9.77
C ILE A 101 6.33 2.62 -9.42
N SER A 102 6.24 2.23 -8.16
CA SER A 102 5.11 1.49 -7.60
C SER A 102 4.34 2.36 -6.63
N VAL A 103 3.02 2.41 -6.78
CA VAL A 103 2.12 3.26 -6.00
C VAL A 103 0.98 2.41 -5.45
N ILE A 104 0.59 2.63 -4.19
CA ILE A 104 -0.65 2.06 -3.66
C ILE A 104 -1.63 3.19 -3.35
N ILE A 105 -2.92 2.96 -3.62
CA ILE A 105 -3.98 3.96 -3.48
C ILE A 105 -5.12 3.36 -2.66
N ASN A 106 -5.50 4.06 -1.61
CA ASN A 106 -6.69 3.75 -0.84
C ASN A 106 -7.91 4.37 -1.54
N ALA A 107 -8.94 3.57 -1.82
CA ALA A 107 -10.10 4.02 -2.58
C ALA A 107 -11.35 3.20 -2.27
N ASP A 108 -12.52 3.74 -2.61
CA ASP A 108 -13.80 3.05 -2.46
C ASP A 108 -14.01 2.00 -3.55
N ASP A 109 -13.64 2.33 -4.78
CA ASP A 109 -13.79 1.49 -5.96
C ASP A 109 -12.71 1.84 -6.99
N PHE A 110 -12.77 1.17 -8.14
CA PHE A 110 -11.80 1.40 -9.20
C PHE A 110 -11.85 2.84 -9.75
N ASP A 111 -13.02 3.41 -9.92
CA ASP A 111 -13.15 4.77 -10.44
C ASP A 111 -12.58 5.80 -9.46
N ASP A 112 -12.81 5.62 -8.17
CA ASP A 112 -12.22 6.47 -7.13
C ASP A 112 -10.69 6.36 -7.14
N ALA A 113 -10.16 5.14 -7.26
CA ALA A 113 -8.73 4.90 -7.35
C ALA A 113 -8.11 5.57 -8.57
N ASP A 114 -8.77 5.44 -9.73
CA ASP A 114 -8.32 6.04 -10.98
C ASP A 114 -8.30 7.58 -10.89
N ASN A 115 -9.36 8.16 -10.35
CA ASN A 115 -9.45 9.61 -10.16
C ASN A 115 -8.37 10.13 -9.19
N ARG A 116 -8.13 9.43 -8.10
CA ARG A 116 -7.12 9.82 -7.11
C ARG A 116 -5.71 9.69 -7.69
N LEU A 117 -5.46 8.67 -8.50
CA LEU A 117 -4.18 8.49 -9.16
C LEU A 117 -3.91 9.61 -10.17
N HIS A 118 -4.92 9.97 -10.97
CA HIS A 118 -4.82 11.07 -11.92
C HIS A 118 -4.59 12.42 -11.23
N ALA A 119 -5.30 12.68 -10.13
CA ALA A 119 -5.13 13.90 -9.35
C ALA A 119 -3.71 14.01 -8.77
N TRP A 120 -3.18 12.89 -8.26
CA TRP A 120 -1.81 12.84 -7.77
C TRP A 120 -0.80 13.13 -8.89
N ARG A 121 -0.98 12.50 -10.04
CA ARG A 121 -0.10 12.72 -11.21
C ARG A 121 -0.11 14.18 -11.63
N ASP A 122 -1.29 14.77 -11.72
CA ASP A 122 -1.44 16.16 -12.21
C ASP A 122 -0.86 17.19 -11.23
N ALA A 123 -0.76 16.84 -9.96
CA ALA A 123 -0.14 17.69 -8.93
C ALA A 123 1.39 17.57 -8.92
N MET A 124 1.95 16.58 -9.59
CA MET A 124 3.41 16.38 -9.64
C MET A 124 4.04 17.25 -10.69
N THR A 125 5.27 17.69 -10.44
CA THR A 125 6.05 18.49 -11.41
C THR A 125 6.69 17.64 -12.49
N SER A 126 6.91 16.36 -12.18
CA SER A 126 7.48 15.39 -13.12
C SER A 126 6.42 14.90 -14.10
N ASP A 127 6.87 14.48 -15.27
CA ASP A 127 6.02 13.87 -16.29
C ASP A 127 5.85 12.38 -15.94
N ILE A 128 4.62 11.96 -15.69
CA ILE A 128 4.33 10.60 -15.21
C ILE A 128 3.35 9.91 -16.15
N GLU A 129 3.74 8.74 -16.63
CA GLU A 129 2.91 7.88 -17.44
C GLU A 129 2.26 6.81 -16.55
N LEU A 130 0.93 6.68 -16.62
CA LEU A 130 0.19 5.65 -15.89
C LEU A 130 0.17 4.36 -16.71
N LEU A 131 0.72 3.27 -16.15
CA LEU A 131 0.88 2.01 -16.87
C LEU A 131 -0.19 0.99 -16.52
N SER A 132 -0.53 0.86 -15.24
CA SER A 132 -1.54 -0.11 -14.79
C SER A 132 -2.14 0.31 -13.46
N LEU A 133 -3.37 -0.15 -13.23
CA LEU A 133 -4.09 0.02 -11.98
C LEU A 133 -4.93 -1.22 -11.74
N SER A 134 -4.79 -1.84 -10.58
CA SER A 134 -5.51 -3.07 -10.25
C SER A 134 -5.83 -3.14 -8.76
N LEU A 135 -6.91 -3.86 -8.42
CA LEU A 135 -7.25 -4.13 -7.03
C LEU A 135 -6.17 -5.03 -6.41
N SER A 136 -5.71 -4.67 -5.23
CA SER A 136 -4.75 -5.47 -4.48
C SER A 136 -5.44 -6.22 -3.35
N SER A 137 -4.74 -7.19 -2.77
CA SER A 137 -5.20 -7.92 -1.59
C SER A 137 -4.81 -7.25 -0.27
N ILE A 138 -4.22 -6.07 -0.33
CA ILE A 138 -3.78 -5.33 0.86
C ILE A 138 -5.01 -4.96 1.70
N LYS A 139 -4.97 -5.30 3.00
CA LYS A 139 -6.03 -4.97 3.94
C LYS A 139 -5.87 -3.58 4.54
N GLY A 140 -4.65 -3.18 4.80
CA GLY A 140 -4.37 -1.88 5.41
C GLY A 140 -2.91 -1.47 5.29
N TRP A 141 -2.68 -0.21 5.60
CA TRP A 141 -1.35 0.39 5.65
C TRP A 141 -1.11 0.91 7.07
N LEU A 142 -0.06 0.43 7.70
CA LEU A 142 0.33 0.78 9.06
C LEU A 142 1.62 1.61 9.03
N ILE A 143 1.64 2.63 9.84
CA ILE A 143 2.77 3.55 9.93
C ILE A 143 3.44 3.41 11.29
#